data_9fa64016e3087743019961e9f204d75c
#
_entry.id   9fa64016e3087743019961e9f204d75c
#
_cell.length_a   1.000
_cell.length_b   1.000
_cell.length_c   1.000
_cell.angle_alpha   90.00
_cell.angle_beta   90.00
_cell.angle_gamma   90.00
#
_symmetry.space_group_name_H-M   'P 1'
#
loop_
_entity.id
_entity.type
_entity.pdbx_description
1 polymer ?
#
loop_
_entity_poly.entity_id
_entity_poly.type
_entity_poly.pdbx_seq_one_letter_code
_entity_poly.pdbx_strand_id
1 'polypeptide(L)'
;FISISIAIRFSSRFFRSINNLILASKEIGLGNLDTKVPEVKTDKDLEILNKNFNLMTYQLKSQQEKLLINERHEAWGNLARKLAHEIKNPLTPILLTIDKIKNKYLEQITKNDQKNFNENLKIINNQIKQIENLVNEFSDFARMPKPTLNDNDLIKILDENIKFLSEIDKSIVLDFIKNKDMILFNCDKEQISRVFFNLIKNSIESIQQKSEKIPNFVKKIKIEIEHNNDHIKLILIDNGIGFKDIKGNLKDILNPYFTTKKKGTGLGLSIVNKIINDHNGKLDFIPISDGAKIKIIFNLNDN
;
A
#
# COMPACT_ATOMS: atom_id res chain seq x y z
N PHE A 1 -51.40 33.35 31.04
CA PHE A 1 -51.43 31.88 30.81
C PHE A 1 -50.57 31.45 29.57
N ILE A 2 -50.68 32.12 28.44
CA ILE A 2 -49.94 31.77 27.19
C ILE A 2 -48.44 31.90 27.39
N SER A 3 -47.94 32.99 28.00
CA SER A 3 -46.49 33.22 28.25
C SER A 3 -45.88 32.18 29.20
N ILE A 4 -46.61 31.74 30.21
CA ILE A 4 -46.21 30.70 31.16
C ILE A 4 -46.11 29.35 30.43
N SER A 5 -47.09 29.00 29.57
CA SER A 5 -47.08 27.76 28.79
C SER A 5 -45.90 27.72 27.81
N ILE A 6 -45.56 28.83 27.16
CA ILE A 6 -44.39 28.96 26.27
C ILE A 6 -43.12 28.79 27.08
N ALA A 7 -42.97 29.44 28.23
CA ALA A 7 -41.80 29.33 29.09
C ALA A 7 -41.56 27.88 29.57
N ILE A 8 -42.62 27.19 29.98
CA ILE A 8 -42.54 25.78 30.43
C ILE A 8 -42.11 24.87 29.25
N ARG A 9 -42.66 25.06 28.05
CA ARG A 9 -42.30 24.28 26.89
C ARG A 9 -40.84 24.54 26.46
N PHE A 10 -40.39 25.77 26.48
CA PHE A 10 -39.01 26.13 26.20
C PHE A 10 -38.03 25.50 27.21
N SER A 11 -38.34 25.71 28.51
CA SER A 11 -37.53 25.15 29.60
C SER A 11 -37.43 23.61 29.51
N SER A 12 -38.55 22.91 29.29
CA SER A 12 -38.53 21.45 29.17
C SER A 12 -37.70 20.92 27.97
N ARG A 13 -37.73 21.63 26.84
CA ARG A 13 -36.92 21.27 25.68
C ARG A 13 -35.44 21.52 25.91
N PHE A 14 -35.09 22.66 26.51
CA PHE A 14 -33.73 23.01 26.88
C PHE A 14 -33.10 21.97 27.81
N PHE A 15 -33.79 21.66 28.92
CA PHE A 15 -33.33 20.66 29.87
C PHE A 15 -33.21 19.26 29.26
N ARG A 16 -34.11 18.87 28.34
CA ARG A 16 -34.03 17.60 27.66
C ARG A 16 -32.76 17.51 26.77
N SER A 17 -32.41 18.57 26.05
CA SER A 17 -31.22 18.62 25.21
C SER A 17 -29.95 18.50 26.05
N ILE A 18 -29.85 19.23 27.16
CA ILE A 18 -28.71 19.13 28.07
C ILE A 18 -28.60 17.74 28.68
N ASN A 19 -29.74 17.15 29.12
CA ASN A 19 -29.71 15.81 29.70
C ASN A 19 -29.26 14.75 28.70
N ASN A 20 -29.65 14.87 27.42
CA ASN A 20 -29.15 13.99 26.36
C ASN A 20 -27.63 14.12 26.17
N LEU A 21 -27.07 15.33 26.22
CA LEU A 21 -25.62 15.56 26.17
C LEU A 21 -24.90 14.94 27.38
N ILE A 22 -25.44 15.07 28.58
CA ILE A 22 -24.89 14.48 29.80
C ILE A 22 -24.87 12.95 29.67
N LEU A 23 -25.99 12.35 29.24
CA LEU A 23 -26.08 10.90 29.04
C LEU A 23 -25.11 10.41 27.96
N ALA A 24 -25.06 11.10 26.83
CA ALA A 24 -24.13 10.76 25.74
C ALA A 24 -22.65 10.90 26.19
N SER A 25 -22.33 11.96 26.95
CA SER A 25 -20.98 12.13 27.51
C SER A 25 -20.60 11.00 28.47
N LYS A 26 -21.53 10.52 29.27
CA LYS A 26 -21.34 9.37 30.17
C LYS A 26 -21.07 8.09 29.37
N GLU A 27 -21.87 7.83 28.34
CA GLU A 27 -21.68 6.67 27.45
C GLU A 27 -20.30 6.71 26.74
N ILE A 28 -19.90 7.88 26.26
CA ILE A 28 -18.56 8.07 25.65
C ILE A 28 -17.46 7.81 26.69
N GLY A 29 -17.63 8.29 27.92
CA GLY A 29 -16.69 8.03 29.02
C GLY A 29 -16.59 6.54 29.38
N LEU A 30 -17.61 5.74 29.10
CA LEU A 30 -17.61 4.27 29.24
C LEU A 30 -17.04 3.54 27.98
N GLY A 31 -16.59 4.31 26.97
CA GLY A 31 -16.00 3.75 25.75
C GLY A 31 -16.97 3.52 24.60
N ASN A 32 -18.24 3.86 24.75
CA ASN A 32 -19.25 3.73 23.68
C ASN A 32 -19.24 4.96 22.76
N LEU A 33 -18.33 4.98 21.79
CA LEU A 33 -18.15 6.07 20.84
C LEU A 33 -19.18 6.07 19.69
N ASP A 34 -20.11 5.12 19.65
CA ASP A 34 -21.20 5.08 18.65
C ASP A 34 -22.40 5.93 19.05
N THR A 35 -22.38 6.45 20.28
CA THR A 35 -23.48 7.28 20.84
C THR A 35 -23.52 8.63 20.13
N LYS A 36 -24.71 9.00 19.62
CA LYS A 36 -24.95 10.29 18.98
C LYS A 36 -26.04 11.04 19.76
N VAL A 37 -25.83 12.35 19.91
CA VAL A 37 -26.87 13.23 20.43
C VAL A 37 -27.86 13.58 19.31
N PRO A 38 -29.19 13.45 19.52
CA PRO A 38 -30.17 13.80 18.50
C PRO A 38 -30.07 15.27 18.08
N GLU A 39 -30.22 15.54 16.80
CA GLU A 39 -30.33 16.92 16.29
C GLU A 39 -31.70 17.47 16.68
N VAL A 40 -31.73 18.52 17.51
CA VAL A 40 -32.95 19.17 17.94
C VAL A 40 -33.03 20.55 17.32
N LYS A 41 -33.93 20.74 16.36
CA LYS A 41 -34.20 22.03 15.69
C LYS A 41 -35.00 22.99 16.61
N THR A 42 -34.40 23.53 17.65
CA THR A 42 -35.12 24.41 18.58
C THR A 42 -34.40 25.68 18.99
N ASP A 43 -33.07 25.63 19.08
CA ASP A 43 -32.25 26.77 19.45
C ASP A 43 -30.92 26.62 18.66
N LYS A 44 -30.49 27.68 17.98
CA LYS A 44 -29.30 27.67 17.17
C LYS A 44 -28.05 27.28 17.97
N ASP A 45 -27.93 27.76 19.20
CA ASP A 45 -26.75 27.51 20.03
C ASP A 45 -26.69 26.05 20.49
N LEU A 46 -27.85 25.45 20.85
CA LEU A 46 -27.95 24.04 21.19
C LEU A 46 -27.74 23.12 19.97
N GLU A 47 -28.21 23.53 18.79
CA GLU A 47 -27.97 22.82 17.55
C GLU A 47 -26.45 22.78 17.21
N ILE A 48 -25.79 23.91 17.34
CA ILE A 48 -24.32 24.03 17.14
C ILE A 48 -23.60 23.15 18.18
N LEU A 49 -24.03 23.19 19.45
CA LEU A 49 -23.40 22.38 20.50
C LEU A 49 -23.54 20.89 20.24
N ASN A 50 -24.74 20.42 19.88
CA ASN A 50 -24.99 19.01 19.55
C ASN A 50 -24.16 18.56 18.32
N LYS A 51 -24.08 19.41 17.28
CA LYS A 51 -23.29 19.14 16.10
C LYS A 51 -21.79 19.04 16.42
N ASN A 52 -21.26 19.98 17.20
CA ASN A 52 -19.87 19.98 17.63
C ASN A 52 -19.55 18.77 18.51
N PHE A 53 -20.45 18.39 19.40
CA PHE A 53 -20.32 17.19 20.23
C PHE A 53 -20.27 15.92 19.37
N ASN A 54 -21.17 15.76 18.41
CA ASN A 54 -21.16 14.62 17.50
C ASN A 54 -19.91 14.59 16.62
N LEU A 55 -19.41 15.76 16.18
CA LEU A 55 -18.16 15.86 15.43
C LEU A 55 -16.96 15.44 16.29
N MET A 56 -16.90 15.90 17.54
CA MET A 56 -15.85 15.50 18.48
C MET A 56 -15.87 13.99 18.74
N THR A 57 -17.04 13.41 18.92
CA THR A 57 -17.18 11.95 19.12
C THR A 57 -16.72 11.17 17.91
N TYR A 58 -17.06 11.64 16.71
CA TYR A 58 -16.59 11.06 15.45
C TYR A 58 -15.06 11.11 15.33
N GLN A 59 -14.45 12.26 15.68
CA GLN A 59 -13.00 12.42 15.67
C GLN A 59 -12.31 11.50 16.68
N LEU A 60 -12.86 11.37 17.91
CA LEU A 60 -12.37 10.45 18.93
C LEU A 60 -12.39 9.00 18.44
N LYS A 61 -13.51 8.57 17.83
CA LYS A 61 -13.64 7.22 17.26
C LYS A 61 -12.60 6.98 16.18
N SER A 62 -12.47 7.93 15.25
CA SER A 62 -11.46 7.85 14.17
C SER A 62 -10.05 7.78 14.69
N GLN A 63 -9.70 8.55 15.73
CA GLN A 63 -8.38 8.49 16.37
C GLN A 63 -8.14 7.15 17.07
N GLN A 64 -9.14 6.62 17.78
CA GLN A 64 -9.05 5.32 18.43
C GLN A 64 -8.85 4.20 17.43
N GLU A 65 -9.58 4.20 16.31
CA GLU A 65 -9.40 3.22 15.24
C GLU A 65 -8.00 3.30 14.63
N LYS A 66 -7.47 4.51 14.40
CA LYS A 66 -6.10 4.72 13.92
C LYS A 66 -5.05 4.20 14.92
N LEU A 67 -5.24 4.43 16.22
CA LEU A 67 -4.34 3.92 17.26
C LEU A 67 -4.32 2.39 17.28
N LEU A 68 -5.50 1.74 17.27
CA LEU A 68 -5.61 0.27 17.24
C LEU A 68 -4.94 -0.34 16.00
N ILE A 69 -5.09 0.30 14.83
CA ILE A 69 -4.42 -0.11 13.61
C ILE A 69 -2.91 0.01 13.77
N ASN A 70 -2.42 1.12 14.32
CA ASN A 70 -0.98 1.34 14.53
C ASN A 70 -0.38 0.33 15.54
N GLU A 71 -1.05 0.08 16.66
CA GLU A 71 -0.60 -0.92 17.64
C GLU A 71 -0.53 -2.33 17.02
N ARG A 72 -1.54 -2.71 16.23
CA ARG A 72 -1.52 -3.98 15.49
C ARG A 72 -0.35 -4.02 14.52
N HIS A 73 -0.10 -2.96 13.76
CA HIS A 73 1.03 -2.89 12.83
C HIS A 73 2.38 -3.00 13.55
N GLU A 74 2.55 -2.34 14.69
CA GLU A 74 3.78 -2.42 15.47
C GLU A 74 4.01 -3.83 16.05
N ALA A 75 2.97 -4.43 16.62
CA ALA A 75 3.02 -5.82 17.12
C ALA A 75 3.37 -6.80 15.99
N TRP A 76 2.72 -6.66 14.83
CA TRP A 76 3.02 -7.45 13.64
C TRP A 76 4.45 -7.23 13.12
N GLY A 77 4.94 -5.99 13.12
CA GLY A 77 6.30 -5.66 12.70
C GLY A 77 7.37 -6.37 13.54
N ASN A 78 7.18 -6.39 14.86
CA ASN A 78 8.08 -7.07 15.78
C ASN A 78 8.05 -8.60 15.62
N LEU A 79 6.85 -9.18 15.49
CA LEU A 79 6.67 -10.61 15.24
C LEU A 79 7.29 -11.06 13.91
N ALA A 80 7.03 -10.30 12.84
CA ALA A 80 7.54 -10.60 11.51
C ALA A 80 9.08 -10.58 11.47
N ARG A 81 9.71 -9.62 12.17
CA ARG A 81 11.17 -9.56 12.29
C ARG A 81 11.71 -10.82 12.95
N LYS A 82 11.12 -11.21 14.09
CA LYS A 82 11.55 -12.40 14.82
C LYS A 82 11.40 -13.65 13.94
N LEU A 83 10.26 -13.82 13.31
CA LEU A 83 10.00 -14.93 12.39
C LEU A 83 10.98 -14.93 11.21
N ALA A 84 11.26 -13.76 10.61
CA ALA A 84 12.21 -13.66 9.51
C ALA A 84 13.61 -14.11 9.91
N HIS A 85 14.09 -13.71 11.09
CA HIS A 85 15.38 -14.19 11.61
C HIS A 85 15.34 -15.69 11.91
N GLU A 86 14.28 -16.19 12.52
CA GLU A 86 14.15 -17.62 12.84
C GLU A 86 14.03 -18.51 11.60
N ILE A 87 13.45 -18.01 10.51
CA ILE A 87 13.40 -18.74 9.22
C ILE A 87 14.74 -18.64 8.47
N LYS A 88 15.42 -17.51 8.48
CA LYS A 88 16.75 -17.37 7.86
C LYS A 88 17.81 -18.26 8.49
N ASN A 89 17.75 -18.44 9.80
CA ASN A 89 18.74 -19.21 10.55
C ASN A 89 18.90 -20.65 10.01
N PRO A 90 17.87 -21.46 9.71
CA PRO A 90 18.03 -22.77 9.11
C PRO A 90 18.33 -22.73 7.60
N LEU A 91 17.98 -21.67 6.87
CA LEU A 91 18.20 -21.60 5.41
C LEU A 91 19.69 -21.50 5.07
N THR A 92 20.47 -20.72 5.83
CA THR A 92 21.91 -20.57 5.61
C THR A 92 22.67 -21.90 5.72
N PRO A 93 22.51 -22.71 6.79
CA PRO A 93 23.12 -24.04 6.87
C PRO A 93 22.70 -24.99 5.75
N ILE A 94 21.43 -24.93 5.30
CA ILE A 94 20.94 -25.74 4.19
C ILE A 94 21.67 -25.38 2.91
N LEU A 95 21.81 -24.10 2.56
CA LEU A 95 22.58 -23.64 1.39
C LEU A 95 24.02 -24.14 1.43
N LEU A 96 24.69 -23.96 2.57
CA LEU A 96 26.08 -24.43 2.76
C LEU A 96 26.20 -25.95 2.62
N THR A 97 25.19 -26.70 3.09
CA THR A 97 25.17 -28.16 2.97
C THR A 97 24.99 -28.59 1.50
N ILE A 98 24.13 -27.90 0.74
CA ILE A 98 23.96 -28.14 -0.69
C ILE A 98 25.26 -27.91 -1.45
N ASP A 99 25.97 -26.81 -1.15
CA ASP A 99 27.26 -26.52 -1.77
C ASP A 99 28.32 -27.57 -1.41
N LYS A 100 28.35 -28.05 -0.15
CA LYS A 100 29.22 -29.14 0.25
C LYS A 100 28.89 -30.45 -0.50
N ILE A 101 27.60 -30.79 -0.62
CA ILE A 101 27.14 -31.97 -1.37
C ILE A 101 27.59 -31.88 -2.83
N LYS A 102 27.39 -30.68 -3.45
CA LYS A 102 27.83 -30.45 -4.82
C LYS A 102 29.32 -30.67 -4.97
N ASN A 103 30.13 -30.01 -4.15
CA ASN A 103 31.59 -30.06 -4.24
C ASN A 103 32.15 -31.47 -3.94
N LYS A 104 31.54 -32.21 -3.03
CA LYS A 104 32.01 -33.53 -2.62
C LYS A 104 31.64 -34.63 -3.62
N TYR A 105 30.45 -34.59 -4.18
CA TYR A 105 29.89 -35.73 -4.94
C TYR A 105 29.84 -35.49 -6.44
N LEU A 106 30.01 -34.28 -6.95
CA LEU A 106 29.88 -33.97 -8.38
C LEU A 106 30.87 -34.80 -9.23
N GLU A 107 32.12 -34.99 -8.76
CA GLU A 107 33.14 -35.74 -9.47
C GLU A 107 32.98 -37.26 -9.32
N GLN A 108 32.21 -37.72 -8.32
CA GLN A 108 31.96 -39.14 -8.05
C GLN A 108 30.78 -39.70 -8.84
N ILE A 109 29.95 -38.82 -9.41
CA ILE A 109 28.76 -39.17 -10.16
C ILE A 109 29.13 -39.40 -11.64
N THR A 110 28.47 -40.37 -12.28
CA THR A 110 28.67 -40.63 -13.71
C THR A 110 28.36 -39.40 -14.56
N LYS A 111 29.05 -39.19 -15.67
CA LYS A 111 28.86 -38.03 -16.56
C LYS A 111 27.39 -37.87 -16.99
N ASN A 112 26.67 -38.99 -17.18
CA ASN A 112 25.26 -38.96 -17.55
C ASN A 112 24.36 -38.39 -16.41
N ASP A 113 24.70 -38.66 -15.15
CA ASP A 113 23.90 -38.24 -13.99
C ASP A 113 24.29 -36.87 -13.46
N GLN A 114 25.51 -36.36 -13.80
CA GLN A 114 25.99 -35.06 -13.38
C GLN A 114 25.05 -33.92 -13.80
N LYS A 115 24.44 -33.99 -14.98
CA LYS A 115 23.49 -33.00 -15.47
C LYS A 115 22.24 -32.95 -14.58
N ASN A 116 21.63 -34.12 -14.36
CA ASN A 116 20.43 -34.22 -13.52
C ASN A 116 20.70 -33.82 -12.06
N PHE A 117 21.87 -34.19 -11.54
CA PHE A 117 22.30 -33.82 -10.20
C PHE A 117 22.45 -32.30 -10.05
N ASN A 118 23.13 -31.63 -10.99
CA ASN A 118 23.25 -30.18 -10.98
C ASN A 118 21.91 -29.47 -11.16
N GLU A 119 21.01 -29.97 -12.02
CA GLU A 119 19.68 -29.43 -12.22
C GLU A 119 18.86 -29.53 -10.92
N ASN A 120 18.89 -30.66 -10.23
CA ASN A 120 18.20 -30.84 -8.95
C ASN A 120 18.73 -29.91 -7.87
N LEU A 121 20.06 -29.77 -7.72
CA LEU A 121 20.64 -28.83 -6.77
C LEU A 121 20.30 -27.38 -7.10
N LYS A 122 20.26 -27.01 -8.40
CA LYS A 122 19.85 -25.69 -8.86
C LYS A 122 18.38 -25.42 -8.52
N ILE A 123 17.49 -26.41 -8.65
CA ILE A 123 16.09 -26.30 -8.26
C ILE A 123 15.98 -26.02 -6.76
N ILE A 124 16.68 -26.81 -5.93
CA ILE A 124 16.66 -26.63 -4.47
C ILE A 124 17.18 -25.25 -4.08
N ASN A 125 18.33 -24.82 -4.63
CA ASN A 125 18.89 -23.49 -4.37
C ASN A 125 17.93 -22.35 -4.78
N ASN A 126 17.23 -22.51 -5.91
CA ASN A 126 16.24 -21.52 -6.35
C ASN A 126 15.04 -21.47 -5.38
N GLN A 127 14.57 -22.60 -4.85
CA GLN A 127 13.48 -22.64 -3.87
C GLN A 127 13.89 -21.97 -2.55
N ILE A 128 15.11 -22.23 -2.08
CA ILE A 128 15.61 -21.59 -0.85
C ILE A 128 15.71 -20.07 -1.03
N LYS A 129 16.27 -19.60 -2.16
CA LYS A 129 16.30 -18.16 -2.48
C LYS A 129 14.91 -17.54 -2.58
N GLN A 130 13.92 -18.28 -3.11
CA GLN A 130 12.53 -17.81 -3.13
C GLN A 130 11.96 -17.65 -1.72
N ILE A 131 12.22 -18.62 -0.82
CA ILE A 131 11.79 -18.54 0.59
C ILE A 131 12.49 -17.35 1.28
N GLU A 132 13.78 -17.17 1.07
CA GLU A 132 14.54 -16.05 1.62
C GLU A 132 13.98 -14.70 1.17
N ASN A 133 13.67 -14.54 -0.12
CA ASN A 133 13.07 -13.33 -0.67
C ASN A 133 11.66 -13.08 -0.08
N LEU A 134 10.82 -14.12 0.04
CA LEU A 134 9.49 -14.04 0.67
C LEU A 134 9.60 -13.54 2.11
N VAL A 135 10.53 -14.12 2.87
CA VAL A 135 10.76 -13.76 4.28
C VAL A 135 11.27 -12.34 4.42
N ASN A 136 12.16 -11.90 3.51
CA ASN A 136 12.65 -10.53 3.48
C ASN A 136 11.53 -9.53 3.18
N GLU A 137 10.74 -9.76 2.11
CA GLU A 137 9.63 -8.90 1.75
C GLU A 137 8.57 -8.82 2.86
N PHE A 138 8.30 -9.95 3.55
CA PHE A 138 7.39 -10.00 4.69
C PHE A 138 7.91 -9.14 5.86
N SER A 139 9.19 -9.32 6.22
CA SER A 139 9.84 -8.55 7.28
C SER A 139 9.86 -7.05 6.97
N ASP A 140 10.16 -6.69 5.72
CA ASP A 140 10.21 -5.31 5.26
C ASP A 140 8.83 -4.66 5.24
N PHE A 141 7.78 -5.39 4.84
CA PHE A 141 6.41 -4.93 4.88
C PHE A 141 5.95 -4.65 6.31
N ALA A 142 6.20 -5.60 7.21
CA ALA A 142 5.79 -5.50 8.59
C ALA A 142 6.58 -4.44 9.39
N ARG A 143 7.82 -4.12 8.96
CA ARG A 143 8.74 -3.19 9.63
C ARG A 143 8.70 -1.77 9.07
N MET A 144 7.91 -1.52 8.03
CA MET A 144 7.98 -0.24 7.33
C MET A 144 7.92 0.95 8.29
N PRO A 145 9.01 1.73 8.45
CA PRO A 145 9.06 2.85 9.37
C PRO A 145 8.13 3.97 8.89
N LYS A 146 7.77 4.87 9.78
CA LYS A 146 7.13 6.12 9.38
C LYS A 146 8.04 6.86 8.40
N PRO A 147 7.49 7.55 7.39
CA PRO A 147 8.29 8.27 6.40
C PRO A 147 9.10 9.40 7.06
N THR A 148 10.33 9.55 6.64
CA THR A 148 11.17 10.71 6.97
C THR A 148 10.98 11.74 5.84
N LEU A 149 10.04 12.67 6.06
CA LEU A 149 9.66 13.64 5.04
C LEU A 149 10.72 14.72 4.89
N ASN A 150 11.20 14.92 3.65
CA ASN A 150 12.11 15.97 3.23
C ASN A 150 11.70 16.46 1.84
N ASP A 151 12.08 17.67 1.48
CA ASP A 151 11.86 18.18 0.14
C ASP A 151 12.77 17.47 -0.87
N ASN A 152 12.17 16.68 -1.70
CA ASN A 152 12.84 15.88 -2.73
C ASN A 152 12.28 16.21 -4.12
N ASP A 153 13.15 16.12 -5.14
CA ASP A 153 12.71 16.24 -6.54
C ASP A 153 12.13 14.92 -7.03
N LEU A 154 10.81 14.90 -7.20
CA LEU A 154 10.06 13.72 -7.62
C LEU A 154 10.41 13.28 -9.05
N ILE A 155 10.74 14.21 -9.94
CA ILE A 155 11.20 13.91 -11.32
C ILE A 155 12.50 13.13 -11.28
N LYS A 156 13.46 13.57 -10.44
CA LYS A 156 14.73 12.88 -10.29
C LYS A 156 14.57 11.46 -9.74
N ILE A 157 13.68 11.27 -8.75
CA ILE A 157 13.39 9.94 -8.20
C ILE A 157 12.80 9.03 -9.29
N LEU A 158 11.88 9.54 -10.12
CA LEU A 158 11.31 8.79 -11.24
C LEU A 158 12.36 8.44 -12.28
N ASP A 159 13.18 9.40 -12.72
CA ASP A 159 14.23 9.19 -13.71
C ASP A 159 15.25 8.12 -13.26
N GLU A 160 15.66 8.14 -11.99
CA GLU A 160 16.56 7.13 -11.41
C GLU A 160 15.95 5.73 -11.49
N ASN A 161 14.66 5.56 -11.15
CA ASN A 161 13.95 4.28 -11.22
C ASN A 161 13.72 3.81 -12.66
N ILE A 162 13.34 4.72 -13.56
CA ILE A 162 13.15 4.43 -14.97
C ILE A 162 14.44 3.92 -15.61
N LYS A 163 15.57 4.58 -15.40
CA LYS A 163 16.88 4.17 -15.91
C LYS A 163 17.25 2.78 -15.40
N PHE A 164 17.15 2.54 -14.09
CA PHE A 164 17.47 1.25 -13.51
C PHE A 164 16.61 0.11 -14.09
N LEU A 165 15.31 0.33 -14.23
CA LEU A 165 14.38 -0.70 -14.69
C LEU A 165 14.40 -0.89 -16.21
N SER A 166 14.75 0.13 -17.00
CA SER A 166 14.96 0.00 -18.46
C SER A 166 16.14 -0.91 -18.82
N GLU A 167 17.09 -1.10 -17.92
CA GLU A 167 18.19 -2.05 -18.12
C GLU A 167 17.76 -3.51 -17.95
N ILE A 168 16.64 -3.78 -17.25
CA ILE A 168 16.11 -5.13 -17.03
C ILE A 168 15.54 -5.71 -18.33
N ASP A 169 14.82 -4.90 -19.11
CA ASP A 169 14.30 -5.30 -20.42
C ASP A 169 14.37 -4.14 -21.41
N LYS A 170 15.46 -4.10 -22.18
CA LYS A 170 15.71 -3.06 -23.20
C LYS A 170 14.73 -3.06 -24.37
N SER A 171 13.89 -4.09 -24.50
CA SER A 171 12.88 -4.18 -25.55
C SER A 171 11.60 -3.41 -25.24
N ILE A 172 11.46 -2.86 -24.02
CA ILE A 172 10.28 -2.08 -23.60
C ILE A 172 10.45 -0.63 -24.05
N VAL A 173 9.49 -0.15 -24.81
CA VAL A 173 9.37 1.28 -25.16
C VAL A 173 8.78 2.00 -23.96
N LEU A 174 9.57 2.86 -23.32
CA LEU A 174 9.18 3.63 -22.17
C LEU A 174 8.99 5.10 -22.57
N ASP A 175 7.76 5.60 -22.40
CA ASP A 175 7.37 6.97 -22.67
C ASP A 175 7.14 7.72 -21.34
N PHE A 176 7.98 8.73 -21.04
CA PHE A 176 7.87 9.53 -19.84
C PHE A 176 7.48 10.97 -20.18
N ILE A 177 6.27 11.37 -19.81
CA ILE A 177 5.69 12.68 -20.06
C ILE A 177 5.60 13.44 -18.75
N LYS A 178 6.17 14.64 -18.74
CA LYS A 178 6.19 15.54 -17.58
C LYS A 178 5.81 16.96 -18.01
N ASN A 179 5.07 17.68 -17.16
CA ASN A 179 4.71 19.07 -17.39
C ASN A 179 5.69 20.07 -16.75
N LYS A 180 6.61 19.58 -15.91
CA LYS A 180 7.69 20.37 -15.28
C LYS A 180 8.97 19.54 -15.21
N ASP A 181 10.12 20.20 -15.28
CA ASP A 181 11.43 19.52 -15.20
C ASP A 181 11.85 19.19 -13.77
N MET A 182 11.29 19.88 -12.78
CA MET A 182 11.51 19.67 -11.35
C MET A 182 10.20 19.81 -10.61
N ILE A 183 9.91 18.87 -9.71
CA ILE A 183 8.74 18.88 -8.82
C ILE A 183 9.23 18.62 -7.41
N LEU A 184 9.33 19.68 -6.58
CA LEU A 184 9.62 19.53 -5.17
C LEU A 184 8.39 18.97 -4.45
N PHE A 185 8.59 17.87 -3.72
CA PHE A 185 7.57 17.21 -2.95
C PHE A 185 8.14 16.78 -1.60
N ASN A 186 7.44 17.11 -0.52
CA ASN A 186 7.83 16.72 0.83
C ASN A 186 7.53 15.24 1.06
N CYS A 187 8.54 14.39 0.86
CA CYS A 187 8.39 12.95 0.89
C CYS A 187 9.66 12.23 1.39
N ASP A 188 9.50 10.98 1.74
CA ASP A 188 10.61 10.05 1.96
C ASP A 188 11.09 9.49 0.62
N LYS A 189 12.31 9.86 0.21
CA LYS A 189 12.91 9.49 -1.09
C LYS A 189 12.93 7.97 -1.30
N GLU A 190 13.34 7.21 -0.28
CA GLU A 190 13.51 5.76 -0.38
C GLU A 190 12.15 5.05 -0.50
N GLN A 191 11.17 5.50 0.27
CA GLN A 191 9.82 4.94 0.20
C GLN A 191 9.15 5.26 -1.14
N ILE A 192 9.23 6.49 -1.62
CA ILE A 192 8.68 6.86 -2.94
C ILE A 192 9.40 6.13 -4.08
N SER A 193 10.73 5.99 -4.02
CA SER A 193 11.48 5.16 -4.97
C SER A 193 10.97 3.71 -4.97
N ARG A 194 10.70 3.14 -3.79
CA ARG A 194 10.13 1.80 -3.65
C ARG A 194 8.73 1.67 -4.28
N VAL A 195 7.90 2.71 -4.23
CA VAL A 195 6.60 2.76 -4.93
C VAL A 195 6.82 2.60 -6.43
N PHE A 196 7.66 3.44 -7.03
CA PHE A 196 7.90 3.42 -8.46
C PHE A 196 8.54 2.10 -8.93
N PHE A 197 9.53 1.61 -8.18
CA PHE A 197 10.13 0.31 -8.44
C PHE A 197 9.09 -0.81 -8.49
N ASN A 198 8.21 -0.91 -7.49
CA ASN A 198 7.18 -1.96 -7.44
C ASN A 198 6.17 -1.84 -8.59
N LEU A 199 5.73 -0.62 -8.91
CA LEU A 199 4.75 -0.40 -9.98
C LEU A 199 5.34 -0.71 -11.35
N ILE A 200 6.52 -0.18 -11.69
CA ILE A 200 7.16 -0.41 -12.98
C ILE A 200 7.57 -1.87 -13.13
N LYS A 201 8.11 -2.51 -12.08
CA LYS A 201 8.41 -3.95 -12.07
C LYS A 201 7.17 -4.79 -12.36
N ASN A 202 6.04 -4.46 -11.73
CA ASN A 202 4.76 -5.16 -11.97
C ASN A 202 4.31 -5.00 -13.43
N SER A 203 4.48 -3.82 -14.02
CA SER A 203 4.17 -3.56 -15.43
C SER A 203 5.07 -4.37 -16.37
N ILE A 204 6.39 -4.41 -16.11
CA ILE A 204 7.35 -5.23 -16.87
C ILE A 204 6.94 -6.71 -16.85
N GLU A 205 6.67 -7.26 -15.67
CA GLU A 205 6.27 -8.66 -15.51
C GLU A 205 4.93 -8.97 -16.22
N SER A 206 3.97 -8.04 -16.14
CA SER A 206 2.66 -8.15 -16.82
C SER A 206 2.82 -8.15 -18.36
N ILE A 207 3.68 -7.29 -18.88
CA ILE A 207 4.03 -7.18 -20.30
C ILE A 207 4.76 -8.44 -20.77
N GLN A 208 5.71 -8.96 -20.01
CA GLN A 208 6.45 -10.18 -20.34
C GLN A 208 5.50 -11.38 -20.47
N GLN A 209 4.60 -11.57 -19.50
CA GLN A 209 3.60 -12.65 -19.56
C GLN A 209 2.69 -12.57 -20.80
N LYS A 210 2.35 -11.35 -21.24
CA LYS A 210 1.55 -11.15 -22.47
C LYS A 210 2.38 -11.40 -23.72
N SER A 211 3.62 -10.95 -23.75
CA SER A 211 4.52 -11.12 -24.90
C SER A 211 4.88 -12.58 -25.18
N GLU A 212 4.86 -13.46 -24.17
CA GLU A 212 5.03 -14.90 -24.34
C GLU A 212 3.88 -15.54 -25.14
N LYS A 213 2.69 -14.91 -25.14
CA LYS A 213 1.48 -15.41 -25.81
C LYS A 213 1.21 -14.78 -27.18
N ILE A 214 1.81 -13.64 -27.47
CA ILE A 214 1.53 -12.86 -28.69
C ILE A 214 2.86 -12.62 -29.45
N PRO A 215 3.05 -13.24 -30.64
CA PRO A 215 4.21 -12.97 -31.47
C PRO A 215 4.31 -11.49 -31.87
N ASN A 216 5.52 -10.96 -31.94
CA ASN A 216 5.82 -9.57 -32.32
C ASN A 216 5.10 -8.51 -31.46
N PHE A 217 4.83 -8.82 -30.19
CA PHE A 217 4.16 -7.88 -29.28
C PHE A 217 5.08 -6.70 -28.95
N VAL A 218 4.62 -5.49 -29.25
CA VAL A 218 5.34 -4.26 -28.90
C VAL A 218 5.08 -3.92 -27.45
N LYS A 219 6.11 -4.06 -26.61
CA LYS A 219 6.08 -3.81 -25.17
C LYS A 219 6.10 -2.30 -24.89
N LYS A 220 5.12 -1.76 -24.16
CA LYS A 220 5.03 -0.33 -23.88
C LYS A 220 4.66 -0.05 -22.42
N ILE A 221 5.37 0.92 -21.83
CA ILE A 221 5.02 1.54 -20.55
C ILE A 221 4.99 3.05 -20.77
N LYS A 222 3.91 3.70 -20.33
CA LYS A 222 3.76 5.15 -20.35
C LYS A 222 3.63 5.66 -18.92
N ILE A 223 4.44 6.65 -18.56
CA ILE A 223 4.39 7.34 -17.27
C ILE A 223 4.12 8.81 -17.54
N GLU A 224 3.09 9.34 -16.92
CA GLU A 224 2.71 10.76 -17.01
C GLU A 224 2.74 11.36 -15.60
N ILE A 225 3.37 12.52 -15.45
CA ILE A 225 3.33 13.27 -14.21
C ILE A 225 2.90 14.72 -14.48
N GLU A 226 1.91 15.17 -13.73
CA GLU A 226 1.36 16.51 -13.79
C GLU A 226 1.42 17.13 -12.39
N HIS A 227 1.92 18.34 -12.29
CA HIS A 227 1.92 19.14 -11.06
C HIS A 227 1.10 20.42 -11.26
N ASN A 228 0.06 20.57 -10.46
CA ASN A 228 -0.79 21.76 -10.36
C ASN A 228 -0.61 22.40 -8.98
N ASN A 229 -1.30 23.53 -8.72
CA ASN A 229 -1.25 24.20 -7.42
C ASN A 229 -1.84 23.34 -6.27
N ASP A 230 -2.80 22.46 -6.59
CA ASP A 230 -3.57 21.69 -5.60
C ASP A 230 -3.06 20.27 -5.40
N HIS A 231 -2.45 19.67 -6.44
CA HIS A 231 -2.04 18.27 -6.39
C HIS A 231 -0.93 17.92 -7.39
N ILE A 232 -0.23 16.84 -7.08
CA ILE A 232 0.64 16.09 -8.00
C ILE A 232 -0.10 14.85 -8.42
N LYS A 233 -0.26 14.66 -9.74
CA LYS A 233 -0.93 13.49 -10.33
C LYS A 233 0.08 12.71 -11.13
N LEU A 234 0.18 11.42 -10.84
CA LEU A 234 1.00 10.46 -11.57
C LEU A 234 0.11 9.38 -12.18
N ILE A 235 0.32 9.07 -13.44
CA ILE A 235 -0.37 8.00 -14.16
C ILE A 235 0.68 7.08 -14.74
N LEU A 236 0.53 5.78 -14.48
CA LEU A 236 1.31 4.71 -15.09
C LEU A 236 0.37 3.83 -15.91
N ILE A 237 0.69 3.60 -17.18
CA ILE A 237 -0.08 2.78 -18.11
C ILE A 237 0.87 1.75 -18.71
N ASP A 238 0.50 0.48 -18.66
CA ASP A 238 1.17 -0.59 -19.39
C ASP A 238 0.20 -1.29 -20.36
N ASN A 239 0.75 -1.96 -21.34
CA ASN A 239 -0.03 -2.77 -22.28
C ASN A 239 0.09 -4.28 -22.02
N GLY A 240 0.34 -4.67 -20.76
CA GLY A 240 0.41 -6.07 -20.33
C GLY A 240 -0.94 -6.78 -20.29
N ILE A 241 -1.05 -7.80 -19.44
CA ILE A 241 -2.29 -8.59 -19.25
C ILE A 241 -3.40 -7.79 -18.56
N GLY A 242 -3.04 -6.75 -17.78
CA GLY A 242 -3.98 -5.90 -17.06
C GLY A 242 -4.68 -6.61 -15.90
N PHE A 243 -5.89 -6.12 -15.57
CA PHE A 243 -6.70 -6.58 -14.44
C PHE A 243 -7.88 -7.49 -14.84
N LYS A 244 -7.93 -7.98 -16.09
CA LYS A 244 -9.08 -8.73 -16.64
C LYS A 244 -9.39 -10.03 -15.90
N ASP A 245 -8.36 -10.70 -15.40
CA ASP A 245 -8.48 -12.01 -14.73
C ASP A 245 -8.80 -11.90 -13.24
N ILE A 246 -8.94 -10.69 -12.70
CA ILE A 246 -9.23 -10.48 -11.29
C ILE A 246 -10.73 -10.64 -11.07
N LYS A 247 -11.09 -11.77 -10.43
CA LYS A 247 -12.47 -12.03 -10.00
C LYS A 247 -12.73 -11.30 -8.68
N GLY A 248 -13.63 -10.33 -8.67
CA GLY A 248 -13.99 -9.58 -7.45
C GLY A 248 -13.74 -8.08 -7.54
N ASN A 249 -13.59 -7.43 -6.39
CA ASN A 249 -13.35 -5.99 -6.34
C ASN A 249 -11.86 -5.70 -6.62
N LEU A 250 -11.57 -4.77 -7.53
CA LEU A 250 -10.19 -4.33 -7.81
C LEU A 250 -9.46 -3.83 -6.56
N LYS A 251 -10.18 -3.40 -5.53
CA LYS A 251 -9.56 -3.02 -4.25
C LYS A 251 -8.92 -4.20 -3.50
N ASP A 252 -9.35 -5.43 -3.78
CA ASP A 252 -8.79 -6.63 -3.14
C ASP A 252 -7.33 -6.87 -3.51
N ILE A 253 -6.86 -6.31 -4.64
CA ILE A 253 -5.44 -6.38 -5.04
C ILE A 253 -4.50 -5.63 -4.08
N LEU A 254 -5.05 -4.74 -3.25
CA LEU A 254 -4.31 -4.02 -2.21
C LEU A 254 -4.17 -4.83 -0.91
N ASN A 255 -4.93 -5.92 -0.77
CA ASN A 255 -4.82 -6.78 0.40
C ASN A 255 -3.47 -7.50 0.39
N PRO A 256 -2.77 -7.56 1.54
CA PRO A 256 -1.54 -8.32 1.65
C PRO A 256 -1.74 -9.77 1.20
N TYR A 257 -0.74 -10.35 0.53
CA TYR A 257 -0.73 -11.72 -0.02
C TYR A 257 -1.66 -11.98 -1.20
N PHE A 258 -2.41 -10.99 -1.67
CA PHE A 258 -3.19 -11.15 -2.89
C PHE A 258 -2.25 -11.18 -4.10
N THR A 259 -2.27 -12.28 -4.85
CA THR A 259 -1.47 -12.44 -6.07
C THR A 259 -2.16 -13.37 -7.06
N THR A 260 -2.09 -13.03 -8.33
CA THR A 260 -2.46 -13.90 -9.45
C THR A 260 -1.24 -14.58 -10.08
N LYS A 261 -0.03 -14.21 -9.64
CA LYS A 261 1.24 -14.70 -10.17
C LYS A 261 1.69 -15.95 -9.43
N LYS A 262 2.14 -16.98 -10.16
CA LYS A 262 2.67 -18.23 -9.56
C LYS A 262 3.88 -18.02 -8.62
N LYS A 263 4.68 -16.98 -8.82
CA LYS A 263 5.89 -16.65 -8.05
C LYS A 263 5.79 -15.30 -7.33
N GLY A 264 4.60 -14.70 -7.27
CA GLY A 264 4.40 -13.41 -6.62
C GLY A 264 4.14 -13.57 -5.12
N THR A 265 4.69 -12.67 -4.31
CA THR A 265 4.48 -12.63 -2.85
C THR A 265 3.13 -12.02 -2.47
N GLY A 266 2.55 -11.20 -3.37
CA GLY A 266 1.34 -10.45 -3.11
C GLY A 266 1.52 -9.27 -2.14
N LEU A 267 2.76 -8.89 -1.82
CA LEU A 267 3.07 -7.78 -0.90
C LEU A 267 3.37 -6.47 -1.62
N GLY A 268 3.78 -6.50 -2.90
CA GLY A 268 4.23 -5.31 -3.62
C GLY A 268 3.20 -4.19 -3.67
N LEU A 269 1.93 -4.50 -4.02
CA LEU A 269 0.88 -3.48 -4.11
C LEU A 269 0.35 -3.03 -2.74
N SER A 270 0.36 -3.89 -1.73
CA SER A 270 0.02 -3.48 -0.36
C SER A 270 1.09 -2.54 0.23
N ILE A 271 2.38 -2.77 -0.08
CA ILE A 271 3.49 -1.85 0.23
C ILE A 271 3.25 -0.49 -0.44
N VAL A 272 2.95 -0.48 -1.75
CA VAL A 272 2.65 0.74 -2.51
C VAL A 272 1.50 1.51 -1.85
N ASN A 273 0.40 0.84 -1.57
CA ASN A 273 -0.77 1.47 -0.94
C ASN A 273 -0.44 2.09 0.43
N LYS A 274 0.32 1.36 1.26
CA LYS A 274 0.74 1.87 2.57
C LYS A 274 1.59 3.13 2.42
N ILE A 275 2.63 3.10 1.57
CA ILE A 275 3.52 4.25 1.37
C ILE A 275 2.73 5.46 0.85
N ILE A 276 1.87 5.27 -0.14
CA ILE A 276 1.04 6.36 -0.70
C ILE A 276 0.15 6.97 0.37
N ASN A 277 -0.50 6.14 1.22
CA ASN A 277 -1.34 6.62 2.32
C ASN A 277 -0.50 7.36 3.39
N ASP A 278 0.69 6.85 3.72
CA ASP A 278 1.60 7.49 4.69
C ASP A 278 2.12 8.87 4.19
N HIS A 279 2.03 9.13 2.87
CA HIS A 279 2.33 10.41 2.21
C HIS A 279 1.06 11.22 1.84
N ASN A 280 -0.09 10.95 2.48
CA ASN A 280 -1.37 11.62 2.24
C ASN A 280 -1.84 11.53 0.76
N GLY A 281 -1.41 10.49 0.04
CA GLY A 281 -1.78 10.24 -1.34
C GLY A 281 -2.96 9.28 -1.47
N LYS A 282 -3.48 9.19 -2.70
CA LYS A 282 -4.53 8.27 -3.10
C LYS A 282 -4.08 7.43 -4.29
N LEU A 283 -4.31 6.12 -4.21
CA LEU A 283 -4.01 5.14 -5.24
C LEU A 283 -5.30 4.59 -5.85
N ASP A 284 -5.47 4.74 -7.15
CA ASP A 284 -6.62 4.22 -7.90
C ASP A 284 -6.15 3.31 -9.05
N PHE A 285 -6.88 2.19 -9.26
CA PHE A 285 -6.70 1.28 -10.39
C PHE A 285 -7.84 1.49 -11.37
N ILE A 286 -7.51 1.81 -12.62
CA ILE A 286 -8.50 2.15 -13.64
C ILE A 286 -8.49 1.04 -14.69
N PRO A 287 -9.59 0.28 -14.83
CA PRO A 287 -9.71 -0.71 -15.89
C PRO A 287 -9.62 -0.05 -17.27
N ILE A 288 -8.78 -0.61 -18.13
CA ILE A 288 -8.66 -0.22 -19.53
C ILE A 288 -8.81 -1.45 -20.44
N SER A 289 -9.09 -1.24 -21.71
CA SER A 289 -9.30 -2.32 -22.67
C SER A 289 -8.06 -3.18 -22.89
N ASP A 290 -6.87 -2.60 -22.80
CA ASP A 290 -5.60 -3.28 -23.04
C ASP A 290 -4.54 -2.84 -22.03
N GLY A 291 -4.18 -3.76 -21.11
CA GLY A 291 -3.20 -3.52 -20.04
C GLY A 291 -3.80 -2.98 -18.75
N ALA A 292 -2.97 -2.28 -17.97
CA ALA A 292 -3.31 -1.67 -16.69
C ALA A 292 -3.08 -0.16 -16.70
N LYS A 293 -3.94 0.56 -15.99
CA LYS A 293 -3.77 1.99 -15.71
C LYS A 293 -3.86 2.24 -14.21
N ILE A 294 -2.79 2.79 -13.65
CA ILE A 294 -2.67 3.13 -12.23
C ILE A 294 -2.55 4.64 -12.11
N LYS A 295 -3.30 5.22 -11.19
CA LYS A 295 -3.30 6.66 -10.92
C LYS A 295 -2.96 6.90 -9.46
N ILE A 296 -2.00 7.79 -9.20
CA ILE A 296 -1.63 8.28 -7.87
C ILE A 296 -1.89 9.79 -7.84
N ILE A 297 -2.48 10.26 -6.75
CA ILE A 297 -2.69 11.68 -6.48
C ILE A 297 -2.14 11.99 -5.11
N PHE A 298 -1.27 13.01 -5.00
CA PHE A 298 -0.83 13.62 -3.75
C PHE A 298 -1.45 15.01 -3.65
N ASN A 299 -2.24 15.26 -2.62
CA ASN A 299 -2.82 16.57 -2.35
C ASN A 299 -1.75 17.47 -1.68
N LEU A 300 -1.62 18.72 -2.15
CA LEU A 300 -0.64 19.68 -1.63
C LEU A 300 -1.24 20.62 -0.57
N ASN A 301 -2.57 20.66 -0.45
CA ASN A 301 -3.30 21.61 0.39
C ASN A 301 -3.80 21.03 1.73
N ASP A 302 -3.43 19.81 2.10
CA ASP A 302 -3.82 19.16 3.37
C ASP A 302 -2.71 19.30 4.46
N ASN A 303 -2.17 20.52 4.63
CA ASN A 303 -1.31 20.88 5.77
C ASN A 303 -2.04 21.78 6.77
#